data_165f78e7ea3fde5c06ff052570ea7d1e
#
_entry.id   165f78e7ea3fde5c06ff052570ea7d1e
#
_cell.length_a   1.000
_cell.length_b   1.000
_cell.length_c   1.000
_cell.angle_alpha   90.00
_cell.angle_beta   90.00
_cell.angle_gamma   90.00
#
_symmetry.space_group_name_H-M   'P 1'
#
loop_
_entity.id
_entity.type
_entity.pdbx_description
1 polymer ?
#
loop_
_entity_poly.entity_id
_entity_poly.type
_entity_poly.pdbx_seq_one_letter_code
_entity_poly.pdbx_strand_id
1 'polypeptide(L)'
;MKSQNLIAVAIALCATTVASAATIEMDVNGLVCAFCAQGIEKKLRAYPATSDVVVSLEEHLVAVSTKDGQDIADGELRHALTDAGYTVNGIRRADESLDAVRKRLDEAKH
;
A
#
# COMPACT_ATOMS: atom_id res chain seq x y z
N MET A 1 22.14 -28.57 -49.08
CA MET A 1 22.18 -28.32 -48.48
C MET A 1 22.06 -27.25 -47.91
N LYS A 2 21.68 -26.89 -47.24
CA LYS A 2 21.62 -25.94 -46.72
C LYS A 2 21.15 -25.82 -45.55
N SER A 3 21.61 -25.52 -44.83
CA SER A 3 21.30 -25.41 -43.61
C SER A 3 20.54 -24.31 -43.32
N GLN A 4 19.59 -24.47 -42.73
CA GLN A 4 18.88 -23.57 -42.34
C GLN A 4 19.14 -23.09 -41.16
N ASN A 5 19.54 -22.28 -40.86
CA ASN A 5 19.74 -21.67 -39.74
C ASN A 5 18.59 -21.17 -39.12
N LEU A 6 18.00 -21.98 -38.38
CA LEU A 6 17.03 -21.55 -37.59
C LEU A 6 17.55 -20.83 -36.51
N ILE A 7 17.57 -19.63 -36.56
CA ILE A 7 17.82 -18.80 -35.49
C ILE A 7 16.64 -18.72 -34.71
N ALA A 8 16.54 -19.54 -33.75
CA ALA A 8 15.58 -19.38 -32.76
C ALA A 8 15.92 -18.16 -31.97
N VAL A 9 15.37 -17.09 -32.34
CA VAL A 9 15.41 -15.94 -31.54
C VAL A 9 14.52 -16.20 -30.37
N ALA A 10 15.12 -16.69 -29.35
CA ALA A 10 14.44 -16.72 -28.09
C ALA A 10 14.29 -15.28 -27.63
N ILE A 11 13.20 -14.73 -27.95
CA ILE A 11 12.81 -13.49 -27.34
C ILE A 11 12.51 -13.82 -25.92
N ALA A 12 13.49 -13.65 -25.10
CA ALA A 12 13.23 -13.64 -23.71
C ALA A 12 12.36 -12.43 -23.44
N LEU A 13 11.09 -12.65 -23.35
CA LEU A 13 10.23 -11.70 -22.78
C LEU A 13 10.61 -11.62 -21.33
N CYS A 14 11.47 -10.71 -21.05
CA CYS A 14 11.61 -10.24 -19.71
C CYS A 14 10.33 -9.54 -19.39
N ALA A 15 9.42 -10.28 -18.81
CA ALA A 15 8.34 -9.65 -18.13
C ALA A 15 8.98 -8.90 -16.98
N THR A 16 9.26 -7.64 -17.23
CA THR A 16 9.55 -6.77 -16.16
C THR A 16 8.27 -6.65 -15.36
N THR A 17 8.15 -7.49 -14.39
CA THR A 17 7.22 -7.22 -13.35
C THR A 17 7.75 -5.99 -12.68
N VAL A 18 7.19 -4.87 -13.06
CA VAL A 18 7.36 -3.69 -12.27
C VAL A 18 6.71 -4.03 -10.96
N ALA A 19 7.52 -4.33 -9.99
CA ALA A 19 7.03 -4.44 -8.65
C ALA A 19 6.63 -3.04 -8.25
N SER A 20 5.43 -2.65 -8.62
CA SER A 20 4.86 -1.44 -8.15
C SER A 20 4.70 -1.60 -6.66
N ALA A 21 5.24 -0.67 -5.91
CA ALA A 21 5.04 -0.61 -4.49
C ALA A 21 3.54 -0.71 -4.24
N ALA A 22 3.10 -1.78 -3.65
CA ALA A 22 1.69 -1.97 -3.38
C ALA A 22 1.28 -1.01 -2.27
N THR A 23 0.16 -0.35 -2.47
CA THR A 23 -0.43 0.50 -1.44
C THR A 23 -1.55 -0.28 -0.77
N ILE A 24 -1.49 -0.38 0.54
CA ILE A 24 -2.52 -1.05 1.32
C ILE A 24 -3.44 0.02 1.87
N GLU A 25 -4.71 -0.04 1.50
CA GLU A 25 -5.69 0.92 1.99
C GLU A 25 -6.60 0.24 3.00
N MET A 26 -6.86 0.92 4.10
CA MET A 26 -7.71 0.39 5.16
C MET A 26 -8.79 1.39 5.52
N ASP A 27 -10.02 0.92 5.61
CA ASP A 27 -11.14 1.72 6.10
C ASP A 27 -11.19 1.55 7.61
N VAL A 28 -11.04 2.63 8.35
CA VAL A 28 -10.87 2.58 9.80
C VAL A 28 -11.88 3.47 10.51
N ASN A 29 -12.61 2.90 11.45
CA ASN A 29 -13.52 3.64 12.31
C ASN A 29 -12.79 4.10 13.56
N GLY A 30 -13.15 5.26 14.05
CA GLY A 30 -12.57 5.83 15.26
C GLY A 30 -11.50 6.87 15.02
N LEU A 31 -11.22 7.17 13.75
CA LEU A 31 -10.26 8.22 13.40
C LEU A 31 -10.94 9.57 13.49
N VAL A 32 -10.88 10.18 14.66
CA VAL A 32 -11.59 11.43 14.89
C VAL A 32 -10.69 12.60 15.30
N CYS A 33 -9.39 12.39 15.48
CA CYS A 33 -8.51 13.48 15.86
C CYS A 33 -7.11 13.35 15.24
N ALA A 34 -6.49 14.50 15.00
CA ALA A 34 -5.15 14.54 14.39
C ALA A 34 -4.10 13.85 15.25
N PHE A 35 -4.22 13.96 16.56
CA PHE A 35 -3.30 13.32 17.47
C PHE A 35 -3.38 11.80 17.38
N CYS A 36 -4.60 11.28 17.21
CA CYS A 36 -4.82 9.85 17.03
C CYS A 36 -4.19 9.36 15.72
N ALA A 37 -4.30 10.16 14.67
CA ALA A 37 -3.70 9.85 13.38
C ALA A 37 -2.18 9.73 13.47
N GLN A 38 -1.55 10.60 14.26
CA GLN A 38 -0.10 10.54 14.48
C GLN A 38 0.32 9.23 15.17
N GLY A 39 -0.48 8.77 16.11
CA GLY A 39 -0.22 7.50 16.79
C GLY A 39 -0.28 6.31 15.83
N ILE A 40 -1.26 6.30 14.95
CA ILE A 40 -1.37 5.26 13.92
C ILE A 40 -0.18 5.31 12.98
N GLU A 41 0.17 6.50 12.50
CA GLU A 41 1.31 6.68 11.62
C GLU A 41 2.57 6.12 12.24
N LYS A 42 2.84 6.49 13.47
CA LYS A 42 4.03 6.03 14.19
C LYS A 42 4.04 4.51 14.32
N LYS A 43 2.90 3.93 14.64
CA LYS A 43 2.79 2.48 14.81
C LYS A 43 3.05 1.73 13.52
N LEU A 44 2.50 2.23 12.43
CA LEU A 44 2.66 1.59 11.12
C LEU A 44 4.06 1.79 10.56
N ARG A 45 4.67 2.95 10.79
CA ARG A 45 6.05 3.20 10.37
C ARG A 45 7.06 2.31 11.09
N ALA A 46 6.69 1.74 12.21
CA ALA A 46 7.56 0.83 12.95
C ALA A 46 7.75 -0.51 12.25
N TYR A 47 6.86 -0.89 11.34
CA TYR A 47 7.03 -2.13 10.58
C TYR A 47 8.15 -1.96 9.54
N PRO A 48 9.13 -2.88 9.50
CA PRO A 48 10.23 -2.76 8.53
C PRO A 48 9.78 -2.70 7.07
N ALA A 49 8.64 -3.33 6.75
CA ALA A 49 8.11 -3.36 5.39
C ALA A 49 7.49 -2.02 4.96
N THR A 50 7.22 -1.12 5.90
CA THR A 50 6.55 0.15 5.60
C THR A 50 7.52 1.13 4.94
N SER A 51 7.11 1.65 3.78
CA SER A 51 7.83 2.72 3.11
C SER A 51 7.28 4.08 3.53
N ASP A 52 5.97 4.23 3.54
CA ASP A 52 5.33 5.49 3.93
C ASP A 52 3.88 5.24 4.35
N VAL A 53 3.29 6.21 5.03
CA VAL A 53 1.93 6.11 5.57
C VAL A 53 1.18 7.42 5.33
N VAL A 54 -0.09 7.32 4.96
CA VAL A 54 -1.00 8.46 4.87
C VAL A 54 -2.23 8.13 5.69
N VAL A 55 -2.68 9.08 6.51
CA VAL A 55 -3.90 8.94 7.28
C VAL A 55 -4.83 10.08 6.91
N SER A 56 -6.05 9.76 6.51
CA SER A 56 -7.09 10.75 6.22
C SER A 56 -8.19 10.63 7.25
N LEU A 57 -8.36 11.68 8.04
CA LEU A 57 -9.44 11.75 9.02
C LEU A 57 -10.79 11.94 8.36
N GLU A 58 -10.82 12.68 7.26
CA GLU A 58 -12.06 12.98 6.56
C GLU A 58 -12.65 11.77 5.86
N GLU A 59 -11.79 10.95 5.30
CA GLU A 59 -12.21 9.76 4.56
C GLU A 59 -12.17 8.49 5.42
N HIS A 60 -11.74 8.59 6.67
CA HIS A 60 -11.55 7.45 7.57
C HIS A 60 -10.66 6.39 6.95
N LEU A 61 -9.60 6.84 6.26
CA LEU A 61 -8.73 5.97 5.47
C LEU A 61 -7.31 6.01 6.00
N VAL A 62 -6.71 4.83 6.09
CA VAL A 62 -5.28 4.70 6.36
C VAL A 62 -4.66 3.99 5.18
N ALA A 63 -3.66 4.58 4.58
CA ALA A 63 -2.95 3.98 3.44
C ALA A 63 -1.48 3.80 3.78
N VAL A 64 -0.97 2.61 3.50
CA VAL A 64 0.42 2.25 3.77
C VAL A 64 1.07 1.82 2.47
N SER A 65 2.20 2.43 2.15
CA SER A 65 3.03 1.97 1.04
C SER A 65 4.10 1.04 1.59
N THR A 66 4.29 -0.10 0.98
CA THR A 66 5.32 -1.05 1.38
C THR A 66 6.54 -0.95 0.48
N LYS A 67 7.67 -1.39 1.01
CA LYS A 67 8.91 -1.44 0.22
C LYS A 67 8.77 -2.51 -0.86
N ASP A 68 9.56 -2.36 -1.91
CA ASP A 68 9.52 -3.29 -3.06
C ASP A 68 9.65 -4.74 -2.62
N GLY A 69 8.71 -5.54 -3.07
CA GLY A 69 8.72 -6.97 -2.77
C GLY A 69 8.31 -7.34 -1.35
N GLN A 70 7.89 -6.35 -0.54
CA GLN A 70 7.48 -6.58 0.83
C GLN A 70 6.00 -6.30 1.01
N ASP A 71 5.42 -6.92 2.01
CA ASP A 71 4.01 -6.76 2.32
C ASP A 71 3.83 -6.89 3.84
N ILE A 72 2.70 -6.40 4.33
CA ILE A 72 2.32 -6.58 5.73
C ILE A 72 1.01 -7.37 5.72
N ALA A 73 0.96 -8.44 6.47
CA ALA A 73 -0.22 -9.30 6.51
C ALA A 73 -1.43 -8.55 7.07
N ASP A 74 -2.59 -8.83 6.53
CA ASP A 74 -3.84 -8.20 6.97
C ASP A 74 -4.06 -8.38 8.47
N GLY A 75 -3.75 -9.56 8.98
CA GLY A 75 -3.91 -9.85 10.42
C GLY A 75 -3.04 -8.98 11.29
N GLU A 76 -1.83 -8.66 10.84
CA GLU A 76 -0.93 -7.78 11.59
C GLU A 76 -1.44 -6.34 11.58
N LEU A 77 -1.94 -5.90 10.44
CA LEU A 77 -2.51 -4.55 10.31
C LEU A 77 -3.76 -4.41 11.19
N ARG A 78 -4.64 -5.40 11.15
CA ARG A 78 -5.84 -5.38 11.99
C ARG A 78 -5.48 -5.37 13.47
N HIS A 79 -4.52 -6.19 13.84
CA HIS A 79 -4.09 -6.28 15.24
C HIS A 79 -3.51 -4.95 15.72
N ALA A 80 -2.65 -4.33 14.92
CA ALA A 80 -2.03 -3.07 15.26
C ALA A 80 -3.07 -1.96 15.50
N LEU A 81 -4.07 -1.88 14.62
CA LEU A 81 -5.10 -0.84 14.72
C LEU A 81 -6.11 -1.17 15.82
N THR A 82 -6.48 -2.43 15.97
CA THR A 82 -7.39 -2.86 17.03
C THR A 82 -6.77 -2.64 18.41
N ASP A 83 -5.49 -2.93 18.57
CA ASP A 83 -4.78 -2.65 19.81
C ASP A 83 -4.76 -1.17 20.16
N ALA A 84 -4.75 -0.32 19.15
CA ALA A 84 -4.78 1.13 19.34
C ALA A 84 -6.18 1.68 19.61
N GLY A 85 -7.20 0.82 19.59
CA GLY A 85 -8.58 1.22 19.88
C GLY A 85 -9.43 1.52 18.66
N TYR A 86 -9.00 1.10 17.47
CA TYR A 86 -9.73 1.36 16.22
C TYR A 86 -10.35 0.09 15.67
N THR A 87 -11.34 0.25 14.81
CA THR A 87 -11.95 -0.87 14.10
C THR A 87 -11.60 -0.80 12.62
N VAL A 88 -11.05 -1.85 12.07
CA VAL A 88 -10.72 -1.93 10.65
C VAL A 88 -11.89 -2.60 9.94
N ASN A 89 -12.56 -1.85 9.07
CA ASN A 89 -13.73 -2.35 8.35
C ASN A 89 -13.39 -3.05 7.05
N GLY A 90 -12.26 -2.71 6.46
CA GLY A 90 -11.82 -3.35 5.24
C GLY A 90 -10.35 -3.08 4.98
N ILE A 91 -9.69 -4.02 4.33
CA ILE A 91 -8.31 -3.90 3.90
C ILE A 91 -8.26 -4.32 2.45
N ARG A 92 -7.63 -3.50 1.62
CA ARG A 92 -7.48 -3.81 0.20
C ARG A 92 -6.11 -3.36 -0.29
N ARG A 93 -5.63 -4.00 -1.32
CA ARG A 93 -4.40 -3.59 -1.96
C ARG A 93 -4.74 -2.89 -3.27
N ALA A 94 -4.13 -1.72 -3.46
CA ALA A 94 -4.37 -0.91 -4.64
C ALA A 94 -3.09 -0.82 -5.47
N ASP A 95 -3.26 -0.74 -6.78
CA ASP A 95 -2.13 -0.60 -7.70
C ASP A 95 -1.63 0.83 -7.81
N GLU A 96 -2.30 1.78 -7.18
CA GLU A 96 -1.89 3.17 -7.24
C GLU A 96 -0.81 3.48 -6.20
N SER A 97 0.02 4.47 -6.50
CA SER A 97 1.05 4.91 -5.58
C SER A 97 0.45 5.71 -4.42
N LEU A 98 1.19 5.83 -3.34
CA LEU A 98 0.75 6.62 -2.20
C LEU A 98 0.58 8.10 -2.57
N ASP A 99 1.40 8.60 -3.48
CA ASP A 99 1.25 9.97 -3.98
C ASP A 99 -0.08 10.16 -4.71
N ALA A 100 -0.51 9.14 -5.47
CA ALA A 100 -1.82 9.17 -6.12
C ALA A 100 -2.95 9.17 -5.10
N VAL A 101 -2.79 8.42 -4.02
CA VAL A 101 -3.77 8.41 -2.92
C VAL A 101 -3.84 9.79 -2.28
N ARG A 102 -2.71 10.41 -1.99
CA ARG A 102 -2.67 11.76 -1.41
C ARG A 102 -3.40 12.76 -2.31
N LYS A 103 -3.13 12.70 -3.59
CA LYS A 103 -3.75 13.60 -4.56
C LYS A 103 -5.27 13.41 -4.60
N ARG A 104 -5.71 12.17 -4.62
CA ARG A 104 -7.14 11.85 -4.61
C ARG A 104 -7.81 12.37 -3.33
N LEU A 105 -7.14 12.22 -2.19
CA LEU A 105 -7.68 12.71 -0.91
C LEU A 105 -7.74 14.24 -0.86
N ASP A 106 -6.74 14.91 -1.42
CA ASP A 106 -6.75 16.36 -1.51
C ASP A 106 -7.87 16.87 -2.40
N GLU A 107 -8.13 16.20 -3.51
CA GLU A 107 -9.22 16.55 -4.41
C GLU A 107 -10.59 16.35 -3.73
N ALA A 108 -10.70 15.35 -2.88
CA ALA A 108 -11.95 15.08 -2.16
C ALA A 108 -12.29 16.14 -1.12
N LYS A 109 -11.30 16.93 -0.68
CA LYS A 109 -11.53 18.01 0.29
C LYS A 109 -12.16 19.24 -0.33
N HIS A 110 -12.13 19.33 -1.63
CA HIS A 110 -12.65 20.50 -2.36
C HIS A 110 -13.90 20.13 -3.17
#